data_119d0b38169f788f63aa76fc2761ce8c
#
_entry.id   119d0b38169f788f63aa76fc2761ce8c
#
_cell.length_a   1.000
_cell.length_b   1.000
_cell.length_c   1.000
_cell.angle_alpha   90.00
_cell.angle_beta   90.00
_cell.angle_gamma   90.00
#
_symmetry.space_group_name_H-M   'P 1'
#
loop_
_entity.id
_entity.type
_entity.pdbx_description
1 polymer ?
#
loop_
_entity_poly.entity_id
_entity_poly.type
_entity_poly.pdbx_seq_one_letter_code
_entity_poly.pdbx_strand_id
1 'polypeptide(L)' 'KMSTLTGKIKWYNSKKGYGFIERDDKEKDAFVHASAVKAAGMRYLNEGDSLEFTLEDGPKGPSAVNLVSKKES' A
#
# COMPACT_ATOMS: atom_id res chain seq x y z
N LYS A 1 -3.09 -4.94 18.22
CA LYS A 1 -4.11 -4.01 17.77
C LYS A 1 -3.69 -3.35 16.48
N MET A 2 -4.50 -3.50 15.47
CA MET A 2 -4.17 -2.98 14.15
C MET A 2 -4.73 -1.58 13.99
N SER A 3 -3.91 -0.70 13.47
CA SER A 3 -4.33 0.67 13.20
C SER A 3 -4.39 0.89 11.70
N THR A 4 -5.40 1.64 11.28
CA THR A 4 -5.53 2.02 9.89
C THR A 4 -4.65 3.24 9.63
N LEU A 5 -3.87 3.16 8.58
CA LEU A 5 -2.98 4.23 8.19
C LEU A 5 -3.37 4.72 6.81
N THR A 6 -2.87 5.90 6.46
CA THR A 6 -3.09 6.43 5.12
C THR A 6 -1.75 6.79 4.50
N GLY A 7 -1.73 6.82 3.18
CA GLY A 7 -0.53 7.18 2.46
C GLY A 7 -0.80 7.26 0.97
N LYS A 8 0.26 7.55 0.23
CA LYS A 8 0.17 7.66 -1.22
C LYS A 8 1.17 6.74 -1.86
N ILE A 9 0.81 6.20 -3.00
CA ILE A 9 1.71 5.32 -3.74
C ILE A 9 2.92 6.13 -4.19
N LYS A 10 4.09 5.71 -3.73
CA LYS A 10 5.34 6.32 -4.15
C LYS A 10 5.72 5.82 -5.53
N TRP A 11 5.66 4.51 -5.71
CA TRP A 11 5.79 3.86 -7.01
C TRP A 11 5.34 2.42 -6.88
N TYR A 12 4.96 1.85 -8.00
CA TYR A 12 4.53 0.46 -8.04
C TYR A 12 4.92 -0.11 -9.39
N ASN A 13 5.49 -1.31 -9.39
CA ASN A 13 5.90 -2.00 -10.62
C ASN A 13 5.10 -3.28 -10.76
N SER A 14 4.13 -3.27 -11.67
CA SER A 14 3.23 -4.40 -11.82
C SER A 14 3.93 -5.64 -12.37
N LYS A 15 4.99 -5.45 -13.14
CA LYS A 15 5.75 -6.60 -13.64
C LYS A 15 6.49 -7.30 -12.52
N LYS A 16 7.09 -6.55 -11.62
CA LYS A 16 7.80 -7.13 -10.49
C LYS A 16 6.86 -7.49 -9.35
N GLY A 17 5.67 -6.91 -9.34
CA GLY A 17 4.65 -7.24 -8.37
C GLY A 17 4.84 -6.63 -7.01
N TYR A 18 5.42 -5.43 -6.92
CA TYR A 18 5.54 -4.74 -5.64
C TYR A 18 5.80 -3.26 -5.83
N GLY A 19 5.67 -2.53 -4.74
CA GLY A 19 5.94 -1.11 -4.72
C GLY A 19 6.01 -0.61 -3.30
N PHE A 20 5.97 0.70 -3.14
CA PHE A 20 6.07 1.32 -1.82
C PHE A 20 5.06 2.44 -1.67
N ILE A 21 4.59 2.59 -0.45
CA ILE A 21 3.63 3.62 -0.08
C ILE A 21 4.34 4.61 0.82
N GLU A 22 4.26 5.90 0.46
CA GLU A 22 4.75 6.96 1.34
C GLU A 22 3.66 7.24 2.36
N ARG A 23 3.97 7.00 3.63
CA ARG A 23 2.98 7.14 4.69
C ARG A 23 2.76 8.61 5.02
N ASP A 24 1.51 8.94 5.31
CA ASP A 24 1.19 10.31 5.68
C ASP A 24 1.76 10.71 7.04
N ASP A 25 2.05 9.72 7.90
CA ASP A 25 2.64 10.00 9.21
C ASP A 25 4.15 10.22 9.14
N LYS A 26 4.71 10.21 7.94
CA LYS A 26 6.13 10.46 7.70
C LYS A 26 7.06 9.41 8.29
N GLU A 27 6.51 8.27 8.68
CA GLU A 27 7.32 7.15 9.09
C GLU A 27 7.85 6.43 7.85
N LYS A 28 8.61 5.38 8.08
CA LYS A 28 9.24 4.62 7.00
C LYS A 28 8.20 4.13 6.00
N ASP A 29 8.56 4.17 4.71
CA ASP A 29 7.67 3.72 3.65
C ASP A 29 7.20 2.29 3.88
N ALA A 30 5.97 2.01 3.49
CA ALA A 30 5.40 0.68 3.63
C ALA A 30 5.56 -0.08 2.31
N PHE A 31 5.95 -1.33 2.41
CA PHE A 31 6.05 -2.22 1.24
C PHE A 31 4.64 -2.70 0.87
N VAL A 32 4.35 -2.77 -0.43
CA VAL A 32 3.08 -3.31 -0.88
C VAL A 32 3.34 -4.35 -1.97
N HIS A 33 2.76 -5.52 -1.80
CA HIS A 33 2.94 -6.64 -2.73
C HIS A 33 1.68 -6.80 -3.58
N ALA A 34 1.87 -7.37 -4.78
CA ALA A 34 0.76 -7.57 -5.70
C ALA A 34 -0.38 -8.40 -5.09
N SER A 35 -0.04 -9.32 -4.18
CA SER A 35 -1.07 -10.12 -3.55
C SER A 35 -2.05 -9.27 -2.74
N ALA A 36 -1.54 -8.22 -2.09
CA ALA A 36 -2.40 -7.30 -1.34
C ALA A 36 -3.27 -6.48 -2.28
N VAL A 37 -2.72 -6.10 -3.43
CA VAL A 37 -3.47 -5.36 -4.44
C VAL A 37 -4.61 -6.22 -4.96
N LYS A 38 -4.33 -7.47 -5.27
CA LYS A 38 -5.36 -8.39 -5.77
C LYS A 38 -6.41 -8.67 -4.72
N ALA A 39 -5.99 -8.86 -3.47
CA ALA A 39 -6.92 -9.12 -2.38
C ALA A 39 -7.89 -7.97 -2.18
N ALA A 40 -7.47 -6.76 -2.51
CA ALA A 40 -8.31 -5.58 -2.40
C ALA A 40 -9.21 -5.36 -3.63
N GLY A 41 -9.10 -6.25 -4.62
CA GLY A 41 -9.91 -6.13 -5.83
C GLY A 41 -9.37 -5.11 -6.81
N MET A 42 -8.12 -4.70 -6.64
CA MET A 42 -7.51 -3.71 -7.51
C MET A 42 -6.68 -4.40 -8.57
N ARG A 43 -6.49 -3.75 -9.70
CA ARG A 43 -5.68 -4.30 -10.77
C ARG A 43 -4.26 -3.75 -10.75
N TYR A 44 -4.13 -2.49 -10.39
CA TYR A 44 -2.83 -1.84 -10.37
C TYR A 44 -2.93 -0.60 -9.50
N LEU A 45 -1.77 -0.04 -9.20
CA LEU A 45 -1.69 1.17 -8.40
C LEU A 45 -0.91 2.21 -9.19
N ASN A 46 -1.37 3.44 -9.13
CA ASN A 46 -0.70 4.55 -9.81
C ASN A 46 0.02 5.41 -8.78
N GLU A 47 1.14 5.95 -9.22
CA GLU A 47 1.90 6.88 -8.39
C GLU A 47 1.00 8.03 -7.96
N GLY A 48 1.03 8.33 -6.67
CA GLY A 48 0.22 9.42 -6.12
C GLY A 48 -1.17 9.01 -5.65
N ASP A 49 -1.60 7.79 -5.94
CA ASP A 49 -2.91 7.32 -5.46
C ASP A 49 -2.93 7.28 -3.95
N SER A 50 -4.04 7.74 -3.36
CA SER A 50 -4.21 7.72 -1.91
C SER A 50 -4.88 6.43 -1.48
N LEU A 51 -4.37 5.84 -0.41
CA LEU A 51 -4.86 4.57 0.10
C LEU A 51 -4.97 4.59 1.61
N GLU A 52 -5.90 3.78 2.11
CA GLU A 52 -5.90 3.34 3.50
C GLU A 52 -5.35 1.93 3.54
N PHE A 53 -4.66 1.60 4.61
CA PHE A 53 -4.08 0.26 4.74
C PHE A 53 -3.74 0.00 6.20
N THR A 54 -3.47 -1.27 6.51
CA THR A 54 -2.90 -1.65 7.80
C THR A 54 -1.52 -2.22 7.54
N LEU A 55 -0.69 -2.24 8.57
CA LEU A 55 0.65 -2.80 8.44
C LEU A 55 0.69 -4.18 9.04
N GLU A 56 1.42 -5.04 8.38
CA GLU A 56 1.66 -6.39 8.84
C GLU A 56 3.15 -6.66 8.72
N ASP A 57 3.76 -7.20 9.77
CA ASP A 57 5.17 -7.53 9.73
C ASP A 57 5.41 -8.64 8.72
N GLY A 58 6.45 -8.47 7.93
CA GLY A 58 6.80 -9.44 6.92
C GLY A 58 8.31 -9.55 6.79
N PRO A 59 8.77 -10.48 5.96
CA PRO A 59 10.21 -10.70 5.81
C PRO A 59 10.97 -9.49 5.26
N LYS A 60 10.27 -8.61 4.56
CA LYS A 60 10.90 -7.41 4.01
C LYS A 60 10.57 -6.16 4.79
N GLY A 61 10.05 -6.33 6.01
CA GLY A 61 9.67 -5.22 6.84
C GLY A 61 8.15 -5.04 6.85
N PRO A 62 7.68 -3.89 7.32
CA PRO A 62 6.23 -3.66 7.38
C PRO A 62 5.61 -3.67 5.98
N SER A 63 4.56 -4.45 5.82
CA SER A 63 3.85 -4.57 4.56
C SER A 63 2.45 -4.02 4.70
N ALA A 64 1.98 -3.34 3.65
CA ALA A 64 0.63 -2.80 3.62
C ALA A 64 -0.33 -3.90 3.18
N VAL A 65 -1.40 -4.07 3.96
CA VAL A 65 -2.45 -5.03 3.64
C VAL A 65 -3.79 -4.35 3.85
N ASN A 66 -4.85 -5.01 3.41
CA ASN A 66 -6.22 -4.47 3.55
C ASN A 66 -6.32 -3.09 2.91
N LEU A 67 -5.88 -3.00 1.67
CA LEU A 67 -5.83 -1.73 0.96
C LEU A 67 -7.24 -1.26 0.62
N VAL A 68 -7.48 0.02 0.82
CA VAL A 68 -8.74 0.65 0.44
C VAL A 68 -8.40 1.94 -0.29
N SER A 69 -8.96 2.10 -1.49
CA SER A 69 -8.72 3.30 -2.26
C SER A 69 -9.40 4.50 -1.60
N LYS A 70 -8.67 5.58 -1.48
CA LYS A 70 -9.22 6.82 -0.95
C LYS A 70 -9.54 7.80 -2.07
N LYS A 71 -9.53 7.31 -3.27
CA LYS A 71 -9.78 8.14 -4.44
C LYS A 71 -11.20 8.70 -4.39
N GLU A 72 -11.32 9.99 -4.57
CA GLU A 72 -12.61 10.63 -4.63
C GLU A 72 -13.14 10.60 -6.05
N SER A 73 -14.42 10.34 -6.16
CA SER A 73 -15.06 10.30 -7.46
C SER A 73 -15.65 11.65 -7.86
#